data_1d3d70576405ce9759c9716c501598c8
#
_entry.id   1d3d70576405ce9759c9716c501598c8
#
_cell.length_a   1.000
_cell.length_b   1.000
_cell.length_c   1.000
_cell.angle_alpha   90.00
_cell.angle_beta   90.00
_cell.angle_gamma   90.00
#
_symmetry.space_group_name_H-M   'P 1'
#
loop_
_entity.id
_entity.type
_entity.pdbx_description
1 polymer ?
#
loop_
_entity_poly.entity_id
_entity_poly.type
_entity_poly.pdbx_seq_one_letter_code
_entity_poly.pdbx_strand_id
1 'polypeptide(L)'
;MLAAIAFLGLAWPATWPTALPAQQALQERLVEQSSGIPAAQVATGRHGMVASQDSQATRIGLNVLEKGGNAVDAAVAIGFALAVTVPKAGNIGGGGFMLVHIADSNENAAIDYRETAPAATSADVFLGPDRQADPAKSRDTGLGVGVPGTVAGLGLALDRFGSGKFTLAELVAPAVRLARDGVAITDDLFDSLQRGQQRLARWPAAARIFLKSDGAAPALGDKLAQPELADVLETIGREGPRAFYVGPVADKIVTAVRQAGGLMTRRDLEDYTPIIRDPIYGTYRGYEIVSMPPPSSGGVHLVEMLNILEGYPSGVVGSGSPTALHLQLEAMKLAYADRAQYLGDSDSVDVPLKRLISKSYAAELRQKIDARRATPAREIRPDIAVPVGGGNTTHFSVVDEAGNVVANTYTLNFNFGLGLVAEGTGILLNNELDDFAAKAGAPNAFGLVGGAANAPGPGKRPLSSMTPTIVFKDTKPVLVTGAPGGSRIITTVLQVIMNTIDSHMSIGDAVSAPRVHHQWSPDEVVVEPNLPPDKVRALTALGHKVRFGPLFGSAHSIAVAPQAMTGAADLRARGAAAAGY
;
A
#
# COMPACT_ATOMS: atom_id res chain seq x y z
N MET A 1 -26.91 17.44 -78.00
CA MET A 1 -25.97 16.37 -77.74
C MET A 1 -25.56 16.49 -76.27
N LEU A 2 -26.22 15.72 -75.40
CA LEU A 2 -25.94 15.63 -73.96
C LEU A 2 -25.03 14.41 -73.70
N ALA A 3 -23.87 14.62 -73.09
CA ALA A 3 -22.99 13.56 -72.65
C ALA A 3 -23.24 13.34 -71.18
N ALA A 4 -23.70 12.14 -70.83
CA ALA A 4 -23.87 11.67 -69.44
C ALA A 4 -22.54 11.14 -68.94
N ILE A 5 -22.05 11.64 -67.79
CA ILE A 5 -20.90 11.08 -67.04
C ILE A 5 -21.45 10.21 -65.96
N ALA A 6 -21.16 8.91 -66.05
CA ALA A 6 -21.49 7.93 -65.00
C ALA A 6 -20.40 7.95 -63.90
N PHE A 7 -20.80 8.21 -62.66
CA PHE A 7 -19.94 8.03 -61.48
C PHE A 7 -20.02 6.57 -61.03
N LEU A 8 -18.93 5.84 -61.18
CA LEU A 8 -18.72 4.53 -60.56
C LEU A 8 -18.28 4.74 -59.10
N GLY A 9 -19.18 4.49 -58.20
CA GLY A 9 -18.90 4.44 -56.78
C GLY A 9 -18.15 3.15 -56.40
N LEU A 10 -16.86 3.25 -56.10
CA LEU A 10 -16.08 2.19 -55.46
C LEU A 10 -16.39 2.23 -53.97
N ALA A 11 -17.20 1.30 -53.49
CA ALA A 11 -17.38 1.02 -52.07
C ALA A 11 -16.17 0.22 -51.54
N TRP A 12 -15.33 0.85 -50.73
CA TRP A 12 -14.32 0.15 -49.95
C TRP A 12 -14.98 -0.49 -48.72
N PRO A 13 -14.76 -1.81 -48.47
CA PRO A 13 -15.19 -2.41 -47.23
C PRO A 13 -14.23 -1.93 -46.11
N ALA A 14 -14.72 -1.11 -45.23
CA ALA A 14 -14.02 -0.76 -43.99
C ALA A 14 -14.07 -1.97 -43.04
N THR A 15 -13.15 -2.91 -43.23
CA THR A 15 -12.87 -3.94 -42.20
C THR A 15 -11.91 -3.31 -41.19
N TRP A 16 -12.46 -2.84 -40.10
CA TRP A 16 -11.69 -2.50 -38.92
C TRP A 16 -11.07 -3.80 -38.35
N PRO A 17 -9.75 -3.88 -38.14
CA PRO A 17 -9.17 -5.05 -37.49
C PRO A 17 -9.71 -5.10 -36.06
N THR A 18 -10.39 -6.19 -35.76
CA THR A 18 -10.91 -6.49 -34.42
C THR A 18 -9.75 -6.50 -33.43
N ALA A 19 -9.84 -5.75 -32.35
CA ALA A 19 -8.86 -5.67 -31.26
C ALA A 19 -8.66 -6.99 -30.48
N LEU A 20 -9.41 -8.02 -30.82
CA LEU A 20 -9.37 -9.38 -30.26
C LEU A 20 -7.98 -10.09 -30.33
N PRO A 21 -7.20 -10.02 -31.44
CA PRO A 21 -5.93 -10.77 -31.49
C PRO A 21 -4.83 -10.20 -30.60
N ALA A 22 -4.78 -8.90 -30.41
CA ALA A 22 -3.74 -8.27 -29.56
C ALA A 22 -4.01 -8.49 -28.07
N GLN A 23 -5.27 -8.49 -27.67
CA GLN A 23 -5.71 -8.77 -26.29
C GLN A 23 -5.53 -10.24 -25.95
N GLN A 24 -5.78 -11.13 -26.91
CA GLN A 24 -5.58 -12.57 -26.76
C GLN A 24 -4.10 -12.94 -26.70
N ALA A 25 -3.25 -12.35 -27.52
CA ALA A 25 -1.79 -12.54 -27.49
C ALA A 25 -1.16 -11.95 -26.20
N LEU A 26 -1.70 -10.83 -25.67
CA LEU A 26 -1.29 -10.30 -24.39
C LEU A 26 -1.73 -11.25 -23.24
N GLN A 27 -2.93 -11.80 -23.32
CA GLN A 27 -3.44 -12.79 -22.37
C GLN A 27 -2.58 -14.06 -22.37
N GLU A 28 -2.23 -14.60 -23.53
CA GLU A 28 -1.37 -15.77 -23.65
C GLU A 28 0.03 -15.52 -23.07
N ARG A 29 0.65 -14.38 -23.34
CA ARG A 29 1.94 -13.98 -22.74
C ARG A 29 1.85 -13.78 -21.22
N LEU A 30 0.78 -13.19 -20.71
CA LEU A 30 0.59 -12.98 -19.27
C LEU A 30 0.28 -14.30 -18.57
N VAL A 31 -0.44 -15.22 -19.22
CA VAL A 31 -0.68 -16.59 -18.72
C VAL A 31 0.60 -17.42 -18.74
N GLU A 32 1.43 -17.34 -19.77
CA GLU A 32 2.77 -17.98 -19.79
C GLU A 32 3.68 -17.43 -18.68
N GLN A 33 3.65 -16.12 -18.43
CA GLN A 33 4.39 -15.51 -17.32
C GLN A 33 3.77 -15.80 -15.94
N SER A 34 2.49 -16.17 -15.88
CA SER A 34 1.75 -16.47 -14.64
C SER A 34 1.57 -17.97 -14.36
N SER A 35 2.02 -18.86 -15.27
CA SER A 35 1.90 -20.32 -15.12
C SER A 35 2.68 -20.89 -13.93
N GLY A 36 2.85 -20.11 -12.88
CA GLY A 36 3.52 -20.47 -11.65
C GLY A 36 3.47 -19.39 -10.59
N ILE A 37 2.27 -18.79 -10.26
CA ILE A 37 2.19 -18.04 -9.00
C ILE A 37 2.43 -19.07 -7.91
N PRO A 38 3.56 -19.01 -7.19
CA PRO A 38 3.79 -19.98 -6.12
C PRO A 38 2.72 -19.77 -5.05
N ALA A 39 2.24 -20.86 -4.48
CA ALA A 39 1.40 -20.80 -3.29
C ALA A 39 2.12 -19.97 -2.21
N ALA A 40 1.37 -19.28 -1.36
CA ALA A 40 1.95 -18.51 -0.26
C ALA A 40 2.91 -19.37 0.56
N GLN A 41 4.01 -18.79 1.02
CA GLN A 41 4.85 -19.46 2.00
C GLN A 41 4.12 -19.43 3.34
N VAL A 42 3.86 -20.61 3.90
CA VAL A 42 3.08 -20.80 5.12
C VAL A 42 3.99 -21.33 6.23
N ALA A 43 3.80 -20.80 7.44
CA ALA A 43 4.42 -21.29 8.66
C ALA A 43 3.39 -21.38 9.78
N THR A 44 3.64 -22.29 10.75
CA THR A 44 2.84 -22.39 11.96
C THR A 44 3.69 -22.10 13.19
N GLY A 45 3.07 -21.55 14.23
CA GLY A 45 3.71 -21.28 15.51
C GLY A 45 2.68 -21.30 16.64
N ARG A 46 3.13 -21.49 17.88
CA ARG A 46 2.27 -21.49 19.06
C ARG A 46 2.47 -20.27 19.95
N HIS A 47 3.69 -19.76 20.01
CA HIS A 47 4.11 -18.71 20.93
C HIS A 47 4.34 -17.37 20.23
N GLY A 48 4.49 -17.37 18.91
CA GLY A 48 4.64 -16.13 18.14
C GLY A 48 4.64 -16.40 16.64
N MET A 49 4.25 -15.38 15.89
CA MET A 49 4.17 -15.43 14.43
C MET A 49 4.53 -14.09 13.83
N VAL A 50 5.34 -14.12 12.78
CA VAL A 50 5.69 -12.97 11.95
C VAL A 50 5.46 -13.31 10.48
N ALA A 51 4.86 -12.40 9.71
CA ALA A 51 4.77 -12.47 8.27
C ALA A 51 5.17 -11.12 7.66
N SER A 52 6.18 -11.10 6.77
CA SER A 52 6.66 -9.86 6.14
C SER A 52 7.15 -10.09 4.71
N GLN A 53 7.48 -8.99 4.02
CA GLN A 53 7.94 -9.01 2.64
C GLN A 53 9.37 -9.56 2.46
N ASP A 54 10.13 -9.75 3.54
CA ASP A 54 11.52 -10.18 3.49
C ASP A 54 11.86 -11.19 4.58
N SER A 55 12.55 -12.26 4.20
CA SER A 55 12.87 -13.36 5.12
C SER A 55 13.85 -12.99 6.23
N GLN A 56 14.78 -12.06 5.99
CA GLN A 56 15.72 -11.58 7.01
C GLN A 56 15.00 -10.72 8.04
N ALA A 57 14.14 -9.80 7.59
CA ALA A 57 13.31 -8.99 8.48
C ALA A 57 12.34 -9.85 9.29
N THR A 58 11.70 -10.86 8.67
CA THR A 58 10.87 -11.86 9.38
C THR A 58 11.65 -12.56 10.48
N ARG A 59 12.87 -13.04 10.19
CA ARG A 59 13.73 -13.71 11.18
C ARG A 59 14.14 -12.79 12.32
N ILE A 60 14.43 -11.51 12.03
CA ILE A 60 14.77 -10.51 13.04
C ILE A 60 13.58 -10.32 14.00
N GLY A 61 12.37 -10.14 13.48
CA GLY A 61 11.17 -10.02 14.31
C GLY A 61 10.92 -11.27 15.16
N LEU A 62 11.05 -12.47 14.57
CA LEU A 62 10.90 -13.73 15.30
C LEU A 62 11.91 -13.85 16.44
N ASN A 63 13.18 -13.51 16.21
CA ASN A 63 14.23 -13.55 17.24
C ASN A 63 13.93 -12.58 18.40
N VAL A 64 13.25 -11.47 18.16
CA VAL A 64 12.81 -10.56 19.24
C VAL A 64 11.72 -11.22 20.07
N LEU A 65 10.74 -11.87 19.44
CA LEU A 65 9.68 -12.62 20.15
C LEU A 65 10.28 -13.78 20.96
N GLU A 66 11.15 -14.59 20.37
CA GLU A 66 11.84 -15.72 21.04
C GLU A 66 12.65 -15.29 22.27
N LYS A 67 13.15 -14.05 22.29
CA LYS A 67 13.85 -13.44 23.43
C LYS A 67 12.90 -12.79 24.44
N GLY A 68 11.60 -12.93 24.27
CA GLY A 68 10.57 -12.44 25.17
C GLY A 68 10.17 -10.99 24.97
N GLY A 69 10.48 -10.39 23.82
CA GLY A 69 9.87 -9.14 23.37
C GLY A 69 8.40 -9.36 23.00
N ASN A 70 7.61 -8.28 22.99
CA ASN A 70 6.24 -8.34 22.53
C ASN A 70 6.12 -8.05 21.01
N ALA A 71 4.89 -8.10 20.49
CA ALA A 71 4.62 -7.85 19.07
C ALA A 71 5.11 -6.47 18.60
N VAL A 72 5.11 -5.47 19.47
CA VAL A 72 5.55 -4.10 19.14
C VAL A 72 7.07 -4.01 19.06
N ASP A 73 7.81 -4.62 19.99
CA ASP A 73 9.27 -4.70 19.92
C ASP A 73 9.71 -5.35 18.62
N ALA A 74 9.07 -6.48 18.26
CA ALA A 74 9.34 -7.17 17.00
C ALA A 74 9.01 -6.30 15.78
N ALA A 75 7.89 -5.58 15.80
CA ALA A 75 7.47 -4.69 14.74
C ALA A 75 8.47 -3.54 14.49
N VAL A 76 9.00 -2.96 15.57
CA VAL A 76 10.04 -1.91 15.49
C VAL A 76 11.31 -2.45 14.83
N ALA A 77 11.78 -3.62 15.26
CA ALA A 77 12.97 -4.25 14.67
C ALA A 77 12.77 -4.61 13.19
N ILE A 78 11.59 -5.12 12.81
CA ILE A 78 11.21 -5.40 11.42
C ILE A 78 11.19 -4.12 10.60
N GLY A 79 10.58 -3.03 11.12
CA GLY A 79 10.49 -1.76 10.41
C GLY A 79 11.86 -1.20 10.03
N PHE A 80 12.83 -1.22 10.94
CA PHE A 80 14.21 -0.81 10.63
C PHE A 80 14.94 -1.81 9.72
N ALA A 81 14.71 -3.12 9.87
CA ALA A 81 15.32 -4.12 9.01
C ALA A 81 14.86 -4.00 7.55
N LEU A 82 13.56 -3.80 7.32
CA LEU A 82 12.99 -3.62 5.98
C LEU A 82 13.50 -2.34 5.29
N ALA A 83 13.87 -1.31 6.04
CA ALA A 83 14.50 -0.11 5.47
C ALA A 83 15.85 -0.44 4.78
N VAL A 84 16.50 -1.53 5.19
CA VAL A 84 17.76 -2.02 4.62
C VAL A 84 17.52 -3.09 3.55
N THR A 85 16.67 -4.08 3.84
CA THR A 85 16.49 -5.28 2.99
C THR A 85 15.52 -5.06 1.85
N VAL A 86 14.58 -4.12 1.98
CA VAL A 86 13.55 -3.77 0.97
C VAL A 86 13.54 -2.26 0.69
N PRO A 87 14.67 -1.64 0.30
CA PRO A 87 14.81 -0.17 0.23
C PRO A 87 13.88 0.49 -0.80
N LYS A 88 13.22 -0.31 -1.64
CA LYS A 88 12.19 0.18 -2.58
C LYS A 88 10.91 0.66 -1.89
N ALA A 89 10.66 0.23 -0.64
CA ALA A 89 9.41 0.50 0.11
C ALA A 89 9.63 0.60 1.62
N GLY A 90 10.38 -0.33 2.23
CA GLY A 90 10.86 -0.22 3.60
C GLY A 90 11.77 0.99 3.73
N ASN A 91 11.64 1.78 4.81
CA ASN A 91 12.25 3.09 4.81
C ASN A 91 12.41 3.69 6.21
N ILE A 92 13.24 4.73 6.31
CA ILE A 92 13.23 5.71 7.38
C ILE A 92 12.97 7.14 6.87
N GLY A 93 12.91 7.34 5.56
CA GLY A 93 12.65 8.63 4.92
C GLY A 93 11.24 8.77 4.33
N GLY A 94 10.31 7.95 4.76
CA GLY A 94 8.89 7.96 4.40
C GLY A 94 7.98 7.92 5.62
N GLY A 95 6.81 7.31 5.48
CA GLY A 95 5.83 7.23 6.55
C GLY A 95 4.85 6.07 6.38
N GLY A 96 3.86 6.00 7.27
CA GLY A 96 2.90 4.91 7.26
C GLY A 96 1.94 4.90 8.43
N PHE A 97 1.39 3.70 8.67
CA PHE A 97 0.37 3.45 9.69
C PHE A 97 0.61 2.10 10.36
N MET A 98 0.39 2.07 11.66
CA MET A 98 0.46 0.86 12.47
C MET A 98 -0.81 0.71 13.30
N LEU A 99 -1.44 -0.44 13.23
CA LEU A 99 -2.44 -0.86 14.21
C LEU A 99 -1.77 -1.72 15.26
N VAL A 100 -2.06 -1.43 16.53
CA VAL A 100 -1.59 -2.16 17.69
C VAL A 100 -2.80 -2.63 18.47
N HIS A 101 -2.81 -3.91 18.86
CA HIS A 101 -3.70 -4.45 19.86
C HIS A 101 -2.89 -4.96 21.05
N ILE A 102 -3.23 -4.53 22.26
CA ILE A 102 -2.65 -4.99 23.53
C ILE A 102 -3.67 -5.86 24.23
N ALA A 103 -3.37 -7.16 24.34
CA ALA A 103 -4.32 -8.16 24.80
C ALA A 103 -4.74 -7.95 26.27
N ASP A 104 -3.78 -7.62 27.16
CA ASP A 104 -4.06 -7.44 28.60
C ASP A 104 -5.03 -6.30 28.89
N SER A 105 -4.94 -5.19 28.17
CA SER A 105 -5.83 -4.04 28.32
C SER A 105 -7.01 -4.07 27.35
N ASN A 106 -7.01 -4.98 26.38
CA ASN A 106 -7.93 -5.00 25.23
C ASN A 106 -7.96 -3.65 24.50
N GLU A 107 -6.82 -2.97 24.45
CA GLU A 107 -6.66 -1.66 23.81
C GLU A 107 -6.31 -1.84 22.34
N ASN A 108 -7.02 -1.11 21.46
CA ASN A 108 -6.65 -0.97 20.06
C ASN A 108 -6.21 0.46 19.80
N ALA A 109 -5.05 0.66 19.20
CA ALA A 109 -4.53 1.97 18.83
C ALA A 109 -4.11 2.01 17.35
N ALA A 110 -4.40 3.13 16.68
CA ALA A 110 -3.92 3.41 15.34
C ALA A 110 -2.82 4.49 15.40
N ILE A 111 -1.59 4.11 15.11
CA ILE A 111 -0.47 5.04 15.08
C ILE A 111 -0.34 5.58 13.66
N ASP A 112 -0.61 6.87 13.51
CA ASP A 112 -0.45 7.63 12.27
C ASP A 112 0.90 8.32 12.25
N TYR A 113 1.80 7.80 11.45
CA TYR A 113 3.09 8.43 11.13
C TYR A 113 3.23 8.72 9.63
N ARG A 114 2.08 9.04 9.00
CA ARG A 114 2.02 9.56 7.63
C ARG A 114 2.84 10.83 7.51
N GLU A 115 3.45 11.04 6.38
CA GLU A 115 4.17 12.26 6.07
C GLU A 115 3.26 13.49 6.14
N THR A 116 3.82 14.61 6.56
CA THR A 116 3.13 15.91 6.50
C THR A 116 3.71 16.78 5.38
N ALA A 117 2.88 17.59 4.78
CA ALA A 117 3.34 18.62 3.86
C ALA A 117 4.11 19.69 4.62
N PRO A 118 5.27 20.18 4.11
CA PRO A 118 5.97 21.32 4.70
C PRO A 118 5.07 22.54 4.90
N ALA A 119 5.34 23.36 5.92
CA ALA A 119 4.53 24.54 6.25
C ALA A 119 4.41 25.57 5.10
N ALA A 120 5.35 25.57 4.17
CA ALA A 120 5.34 26.45 2.99
C ALA A 120 4.52 25.88 1.81
N THR A 121 3.86 24.73 1.95
CA THR A 121 3.08 24.09 0.87
C THR A 121 1.79 24.86 0.62
N SER A 122 1.61 25.40 -0.58
CA SER A 122 0.36 26.04 -1.00
C SER A 122 -0.60 25.04 -1.68
N ALA A 123 -1.88 25.42 -1.79
CA ALA A 123 -2.89 24.58 -2.44
C ALA A 123 -2.64 24.39 -3.94
N ASP A 124 -1.89 25.25 -4.58
CA ASP A 124 -1.56 25.24 -6.00
C ASP A 124 -0.11 24.81 -6.30
N VAL A 125 0.61 24.28 -5.29
CA VAL A 125 2.03 23.89 -5.39
C VAL A 125 2.32 22.94 -6.56
N PHE A 126 1.37 22.09 -6.94
CA PHE A 126 1.49 21.12 -8.04
C PHE A 126 0.83 21.58 -9.34
N LEU A 127 0.42 22.85 -9.45
CA LEU A 127 -0.12 23.37 -10.70
C LEU A 127 0.99 23.95 -11.59
N GLY A 128 0.85 23.74 -12.91
CA GLY A 128 1.66 24.40 -13.92
C GLY A 128 1.27 25.87 -14.12
N PRO A 129 2.00 26.59 -14.99
CA PRO A 129 1.68 27.99 -15.34
C PRO A 129 0.26 28.16 -15.92
N ASP A 130 -0.26 27.14 -16.58
CA ASP A 130 -1.62 27.07 -17.15
C ASP A 130 -2.70 26.71 -16.10
N ARG A 131 -2.31 26.60 -14.81
CA ARG A 131 -3.16 26.17 -13.70
C ARG A 131 -3.77 24.76 -13.87
N GLN A 132 -3.15 23.92 -14.68
CA GLN A 132 -3.45 22.49 -14.74
C GLN A 132 -2.49 21.74 -13.81
N ALA A 133 -2.91 20.53 -13.41
CA ALA A 133 -2.04 19.64 -12.61
C ALA A 133 -0.76 19.31 -13.41
N ASP A 134 0.39 19.53 -12.81
CA ASP A 134 1.70 19.17 -13.35
C ASP A 134 2.27 17.98 -12.55
N PRO A 135 2.09 16.74 -13.04
CA PRO A 135 2.54 15.57 -12.32
C PRO A 135 4.05 15.51 -12.07
N ALA A 136 4.87 16.18 -12.88
CA ALA A 136 6.32 16.18 -12.69
C ALA A 136 6.71 16.87 -11.39
N LYS A 137 5.96 17.88 -10.95
CA LYS A 137 6.22 18.60 -9.71
C LYS A 137 6.13 17.69 -8.48
N SER A 138 5.11 16.83 -8.39
CA SER A 138 4.93 15.92 -7.25
C SER A 138 5.76 14.64 -7.36
N ARG A 139 6.07 14.20 -8.59
CA ARG A 139 6.69 12.89 -8.84
C ARG A 139 8.19 12.92 -9.01
N ASP A 140 8.73 14.03 -9.49
CA ASP A 140 10.10 14.12 -10.00
C ASP A 140 10.92 15.27 -9.40
N THR A 141 10.35 16.04 -8.46
CA THR A 141 11.04 17.15 -7.75
C THR A 141 10.90 17.04 -6.24
N GLY A 142 11.70 17.78 -5.52
CA GLY A 142 11.63 17.89 -4.06
C GLY A 142 10.31 18.44 -3.52
N LEU A 143 9.45 19.02 -4.36
CA LEU A 143 8.08 19.42 -3.98
C LEU A 143 7.21 18.24 -3.57
N GLY A 144 7.49 17.04 -4.09
CA GLY A 144 6.77 15.82 -3.73
C GLY A 144 7.18 15.21 -2.39
N VAL A 145 8.27 15.68 -1.77
CA VAL A 145 8.79 15.10 -0.53
C VAL A 145 8.00 15.62 0.67
N GLY A 146 7.30 14.72 1.34
CA GLY A 146 6.69 14.98 2.64
C GLY A 146 7.68 14.82 3.78
N VAL A 147 7.42 15.46 4.92
CA VAL A 147 8.20 15.33 6.15
C VAL A 147 8.12 13.89 6.64
N PRO A 148 9.25 13.17 6.73
CA PRO A 148 9.23 11.74 7.07
C PRO A 148 8.71 11.46 8.48
N GLY A 149 7.91 10.39 8.62
CA GLY A 149 7.29 10.02 9.89
C GLY A 149 7.78 8.69 10.48
N THR A 150 8.41 7.81 9.69
CA THR A 150 8.70 6.43 10.09
C THR A 150 9.48 6.32 11.40
N VAL A 151 10.55 7.09 11.56
CA VAL A 151 11.41 7.01 12.76
C VAL A 151 10.65 7.44 14.01
N ALA A 152 9.86 8.50 13.92
CA ALA A 152 9.04 8.97 15.04
C ALA A 152 7.91 7.99 15.37
N GLY A 153 7.27 7.40 14.33
CA GLY A 153 6.20 6.43 14.51
C GLY A 153 6.65 5.14 15.17
N LEU A 154 7.78 4.58 14.74
CA LEU A 154 8.38 3.39 15.35
C LEU A 154 8.84 3.68 16.79
N GLY A 155 9.40 4.88 17.02
CA GLY A 155 9.78 5.33 18.38
C GLY A 155 8.57 5.48 19.29
N LEU A 156 7.48 6.11 18.84
CA LEU A 156 6.22 6.24 19.60
C LEU A 156 5.61 4.87 19.92
N ALA A 157 5.63 3.94 18.95
CA ALA A 157 5.13 2.59 19.15
C ALA A 157 5.91 1.89 20.30
N LEU A 158 7.23 1.94 20.27
CA LEU A 158 8.09 1.36 21.29
C LEU A 158 7.86 1.97 22.68
N ASP A 159 7.80 3.31 22.74
CA ASP A 159 7.61 4.05 24.00
C ASP A 159 6.26 3.74 24.67
N ARG A 160 5.20 3.63 23.88
CA ARG A 160 3.83 3.48 24.39
C ARG A 160 3.40 2.04 24.61
N PHE A 161 3.88 1.11 23.78
CA PHE A 161 3.36 -0.26 23.68
C PHE A 161 4.45 -1.33 23.70
N GLY A 162 5.72 -0.96 23.71
CA GLY A 162 6.84 -1.89 23.82
C GLY A 162 6.83 -2.63 25.16
N SER A 163 7.46 -3.79 25.21
CA SER A 163 7.52 -4.63 26.44
C SER A 163 8.36 -4.03 27.57
N GLY A 164 9.18 -3.02 27.26
CA GLY A 164 10.18 -2.48 28.19
C GLY A 164 11.41 -3.37 28.38
N LYS A 165 11.50 -4.53 27.70
CA LYS A 165 12.64 -5.47 27.79
C LYS A 165 13.77 -5.12 26.83
N PHE A 166 13.49 -4.35 25.79
CA PHE A 166 14.45 -3.98 24.75
C PHE A 166 14.60 -2.46 24.66
N THR A 167 15.82 -2.03 24.52
CA THR A 167 16.14 -0.66 24.14
C THR A 167 16.00 -0.46 22.62
N LEU A 168 15.81 0.76 22.16
CA LEU A 168 15.79 1.06 20.73
C LEU A 168 17.10 0.64 20.04
N ALA A 169 18.25 0.81 20.72
CA ALA A 169 19.56 0.39 20.22
C ALA A 169 19.62 -1.11 19.93
N GLU A 170 19.08 -1.95 20.80
CA GLU A 170 19.05 -3.40 20.61
C GLU A 170 18.15 -3.80 19.45
N LEU A 171 17.01 -3.14 19.27
CA LEU A 171 16.06 -3.42 18.19
C LEU A 171 16.58 -2.95 16.82
N VAL A 172 17.35 -1.87 16.77
CA VAL A 172 17.95 -1.32 15.53
C VAL A 172 19.25 -2.05 15.15
N ALA A 173 19.98 -2.60 16.10
CA ALA A 173 21.29 -3.24 15.87
C ALA A 173 21.32 -4.31 14.76
N PRO A 174 20.29 -5.16 14.56
CA PRO A 174 20.26 -6.08 13.43
C PRO A 174 20.25 -5.34 12.07
N ALA A 175 19.49 -4.27 11.93
CA ALA A 175 19.44 -3.46 10.72
C ALA A 175 20.79 -2.76 10.44
N VAL A 176 21.47 -2.26 11.48
CA VAL A 176 22.83 -1.70 11.38
C VAL A 176 23.80 -2.73 10.80
N ARG A 177 23.79 -3.96 11.32
CA ARG A 177 24.65 -5.04 10.80
C ARG A 177 24.33 -5.35 9.33
N LEU A 178 23.06 -5.52 8.98
CA LEU A 178 22.65 -5.77 7.59
C LEU A 178 23.09 -4.66 6.64
N ALA A 179 22.99 -3.40 7.07
CA ALA A 179 23.40 -2.26 6.25
C ALA A 179 24.93 -2.20 6.06
N ARG A 180 25.73 -2.51 7.10
CA ARG A 180 27.21 -2.56 7.01
C ARG A 180 27.73 -3.75 6.23
N ASP A 181 27.22 -4.96 6.54
CA ASP A 181 27.70 -6.20 5.94
C ASP A 181 27.20 -6.38 4.51
N GLY A 182 26.13 -5.66 4.15
CA GLY A 182 25.44 -5.73 2.88
C GLY A 182 24.48 -6.93 2.79
N VAL A 183 23.35 -6.68 2.13
CA VAL A 183 22.33 -7.70 1.83
C VAL A 183 22.48 -8.21 0.40
N ALA A 184 22.17 -9.49 0.17
CA ALA A 184 22.19 -10.04 -1.18
C ALA A 184 21.05 -9.43 -2.03
N ILE A 185 21.35 -9.10 -3.28
CA ILE A 185 20.35 -8.71 -4.27
C ILE A 185 19.49 -9.92 -4.60
N THR A 186 18.25 -9.91 -4.11
CA THR A 186 17.23 -10.93 -4.41
C THR A 186 16.54 -10.63 -5.73
N ASP A 187 15.76 -11.59 -6.26
CA ASP A 187 14.96 -11.40 -7.49
C ASP A 187 14.03 -10.17 -7.40
N ASP A 188 13.39 -9.97 -6.26
CA ASP A 188 12.46 -8.85 -6.05
C ASP A 188 13.19 -7.50 -6.01
N LEU A 189 14.37 -7.46 -5.36
CA LEU A 189 15.20 -6.26 -5.30
C LEU A 189 15.84 -5.97 -6.67
N PHE A 190 16.32 -7.00 -7.38
CA PHE A 190 16.89 -6.88 -8.73
C PHE A 190 15.90 -6.26 -9.71
N ASP A 191 14.70 -6.82 -9.82
CA ASP A 191 13.64 -6.30 -10.69
C ASP A 191 13.26 -4.85 -10.32
N SER A 192 13.30 -4.53 -9.03
CA SER A 192 12.96 -3.20 -8.55
C SER A 192 14.06 -2.19 -8.90
N LEU A 193 15.33 -2.58 -8.78
CA LEU A 193 16.47 -1.76 -9.18
C LEU A 193 16.49 -1.52 -10.68
N GLN A 194 16.21 -2.56 -11.49
CA GLN A 194 16.10 -2.39 -12.94
C GLN A 194 15.00 -1.39 -13.32
N ARG A 195 13.81 -1.55 -12.76
CA ARG A 195 12.70 -0.60 -13.01
C ARG A 195 12.96 0.80 -12.47
N GLY A 196 13.68 0.91 -11.36
CA GLY A 196 14.04 2.17 -10.71
C GLY A 196 15.30 2.83 -11.24
N GLN A 197 16.06 2.18 -12.14
CA GLN A 197 17.38 2.62 -12.59
C GLN A 197 17.40 4.08 -13.06
N GLN A 198 16.51 4.48 -13.94
CA GLN A 198 16.44 5.86 -14.46
C GLN A 198 16.14 6.87 -13.36
N ARG A 199 15.30 6.52 -12.38
CA ARG A 199 14.96 7.36 -11.23
C ARG A 199 16.15 7.55 -10.30
N LEU A 200 16.85 6.46 -9.97
CA LEU A 200 18.03 6.47 -9.11
C LEU A 200 19.22 7.18 -9.76
N ALA A 201 19.40 7.01 -11.08
CA ALA A 201 20.47 7.64 -11.83
C ALA A 201 20.39 9.18 -11.90
N ARG A 202 19.21 9.77 -11.64
CA ARG A 202 19.05 11.24 -11.58
C ARG A 202 19.81 11.88 -10.41
N TRP A 203 20.08 11.11 -9.35
CA TRP A 203 20.61 11.61 -8.09
C TRP A 203 21.96 10.94 -7.78
N PRO A 204 23.07 11.71 -7.77
CA PRO A 204 24.42 11.12 -7.62
C PRO A 204 24.59 10.23 -6.39
N ALA A 205 24.04 10.63 -5.24
CA ALA A 205 24.12 9.84 -4.01
C ALA A 205 23.38 8.50 -4.13
N ALA A 206 22.19 8.49 -4.74
CA ALA A 206 21.42 7.26 -4.98
C ALA A 206 22.10 6.36 -6.01
N ALA A 207 22.60 6.93 -7.11
CA ALA A 207 23.34 6.18 -8.12
C ALA A 207 24.56 5.48 -7.51
N ARG A 208 25.32 6.15 -6.67
CA ARG A 208 26.51 5.60 -5.98
C ARG A 208 26.16 4.40 -5.10
N ILE A 209 25.00 4.41 -4.43
CA ILE A 209 24.59 3.34 -3.50
C ILE A 209 23.93 2.18 -4.22
N PHE A 210 23.03 2.47 -5.17
CA PHE A 210 22.11 1.48 -5.73
C PHE A 210 22.45 1.01 -7.15
N LEU A 211 23.40 1.65 -7.82
CA LEU A 211 23.81 1.30 -9.19
C LEU A 211 25.31 1.02 -9.26
N LYS A 212 25.74 0.28 -10.29
CA LYS A 212 27.14 0.09 -10.62
C LYS A 212 27.75 1.39 -11.20
N SER A 213 29.07 1.46 -11.28
CA SER A 213 29.80 2.62 -11.82
C SER A 213 29.46 2.96 -13.27
N ASP A 214 28.97 1.99 -14.04
CA ASP A 214 28.47 2.17 -15.41
C ASP A 214 26.99 2.57 -15.47
N GLY A 215 26.35 2.76 -14.30
CA GLY A 215 24.94 3.09 -14.16
C GLY A 215 23.98 1.90 -14.25
N ALA A 216 24.46 0.68 -14.47
CA ALA A 216 23.62 -0.51 -14.51
C ALA A 216 23.13 -0.93 -13.10
N ALA A 217 22.00 -1.63 -13.04
CA ALA A 217 21.57 -2.26 -11.80
C ALA A 217 22.55 -3.39 -11.40
N PRO A 218 22.82 -3.58 -10.09
CA PRO A 218 23.58 -4.72 -9.60
C PRO A 218 22.95 -6.06 -10.02
N ALA A 219 23.75 -7.11 -10.15
CA ALA A 219 23.27 -8.43 -10.53
C ALA A 219 22.65 -9.18 -9.34
N LEU A 220 21.89 -10.24 -9.65
CA LEU A 220 21.42 -11.19 -8.64
C LEU A 220 22.59 -11.76 -7.85
N GLY A 221 22.47 -11.78 -6.52
CA GLY A 221 23.49 -12.27 -5.61
C GLY A 221 24.60 -11.27 -5.29
N ASP A 222 24.73 -10.15 -6.02
CA ASP A 222 25.61 -9.05 -5.62
C ASP A 222 25.22 -8.55 -4.22
N LYS A 223 26.16 -7.98 -3.48
CA LYS A 223 25.91 -7.38 -2.17
C LYS A 223 25.60 -5.89 -2.28
N LEU A 224 24.48 -5.47 -1.70
CA LEU A 224 24.13 -4.07 -1.49
C LEU A 224 24.52 -3.65 -0.07
N ALA A 225 25.64 -2.98 0.09
CA ALA A 225 26.05 -2.38 1.36
C ALA A 225 25.61 -0.92 1.43
N GLN A 226 25.15 -0.49 2.61
CA GLN A 226 24.62 0.84 2.87
C GLN A 226 25.27 1.44 4.15
N PRO A 227 26.60 1.68 4.16
CA PRO A 227 27.31 2.08 5.37
C PRO A 227 26.85 3.42 5.93
N GLU A 228 26.52 4.41 5.07
CA GLU A 228 25.99 5.71 5.51
C GLU A 228 24.64 5.53 6.24
N LEU A 229 23.77 4.62 5.76
CA LEU A 229 22.51 4.29 6.42
C LEU A 229 22.75 3.58 7.76
N ALA A 230 23.75 2.69 7.82
CA ALA A 230 24.13 2.02 9.08
C ALA A 230 24.53 3.02 10.16
N ASP A 231 25.30 4.05 9.81
CA ASP A 231 25.73 5.09 10.75
C ASP A 231 24.56 5.94 11.28
N VAL A 232 23.59 6.24 10.40
CA VAL A 232 22.35 6.93 10.80
C VAL A 232 21.50 6.04 11.72
N LEU A 233 21.32 4.78 11.37
CA LEU A 233 20.57 3.82 12.18
C LEU A 233 21.20 3.63 13.57
N GLU A 234 22.53 3.52 13.64
CA GLU A 234 23.26 3.41 14.91
C GLU A 234 23.08 4.69 15.77
N THR A 235 23.10 5.86 15.13
CA THR A 235 22.84 7.14 15.80
C THR A 235 21.42 7.21 16.36
N ILE A 236 20.41 6.80 15.57
CA ILE A 236 19.01 6.72 16.02
C ILE A 236 18.89 5.74 17.21
N GLY A 237 19.53 4.57 17.11
CA GLY A 237 19.51 3.58 18.21
C GLY A 237 20.11 4.13 19.52
N ARG A 238 21.20 4.85 19.44
CA ARG A 238 21.93 5.39 20.60
C ARG A 238 21.28 6.63 21.20
N GLU A 239 20.80 7.57 20.36
CA GLU A 239 20.35 8.91 20.77
C GLU A 239 18.82 9.06 20.74
N GLY A 240 18.13 8.03 20.29
CA GLY A 240 16.67 8.04 20.14
C GLY A 240 16.17 8.64 18.83
N PRO A 241 14.84 8.59 18.58
CA PRO A 241 14.23 9.07 17.34
C PRO A 241 14.51 10.53 17.01
N ARG A 242 14.72 11.37 18.06
CA ARG A 242 14.97 12.81 17.88
C ARG A 242 16.23 13.10 17.06
N ALA A 243 17.23 12.21 17.06
CA ALA A 243 18.45 12.36 16.28
C ALA A 243 18.20 12.40 14.74
N PHE A 244 17.07 11.88 14.28
CA PHE A 244 16.66 11.99 12.88
C PHE A 244 16.09 13.38 12.54
N TYR A 245 15.37 13.99 13.48
CA TYR A 245 14.60 15.23 13.27
C TYR A 245 15.35 16.50 13.65
N VAL A 246 16.46 16.38 14.40
CA VAL A 246 17.27 17.52 14.88
C VAL A 246 18.75 17.22 14.66
N GLY A 247 19.51 18.24 14.31
CA GLY A 247 20.98 18.14 14.13
C GLY A 247 21.39 17.67 12.74
N PRO A 248 22.57 17.00 12.61
CA PRO A 248 23.23 16.81 11.32
C PRO A 248 22.42 15.97 10.30
N VAL A 249 21.63 14.99 10.75
CA VAL A 249 20.79 14.17 9.86
C VAL A 249 19.68 15.04 9.25
N ALA A 250 18.97 15.80 10.09
CA ALA A 250 17.93 16.73 9.65
C ALA A 250 18.48 17.78 8.67
N ASP A 251 19.67 18.33 8.94
CA ASP A 251 20.33 19.31 8.06
C ASP A 251 20.59 18.76 6.67
N LYS A 252 21.07 17.50 6.58
CA LYS A 252 21.33 16.83 5.31
C LYS A 252 20.03 16.53 4.54
N ILE A 253 18.96 16.11 5.24
CA ILE A 253 17.63 15.89 4.63
C ILE A 253 17.10 17.20 4.04
N VAL A 254 17.09 18.29 4.84
CA VAL A 254 16.62 19.61 4.37
C VAL A 254 17.44 20.09 3.17
N THR A 255 18.76 19.94 3.23
CA THR A 255 19.66 20.34 2.13
C THR A 255 19.31 19.59 0.84
N ALA A 256 19.14 18.26 0.91
CA ALA A 256 18.80 17.44 -0.24
C ALA A 256 17.44 17.83 -0.84
N VAL A 257 16.42 18.00 0.00
CA VAL A 257 15.06 18.38 -0.45
C VAL A 257 15.08 19.77 -1.10
N ARG A 258 15.81 20.74 -0.52
CA ARG A 258 15.91 22.11 -1.07
C ARG A 258 16.68 22.14 -2.39
N GLN A 259 17.75 21.38 -2.52
CA GLN A 259 18.50 21.24 -3.78
C GLN A 259 17.67 20.59 -4.88
N ALA A 260 16.74 19.70 -4.51
CA ALA A 260 15.76 19.09 -5.43
C ALA A 260 14.55 20.01 -5.73
N GLY A 261 14.56 21.28 -5.26
CA GLY A 261 13.48 22.24 -5.48
C GLY A 261 12.31 22.15 -4.51
N GLY A 262 12.46 21.42 -3.39
CA GLY A 262 11.42 21.28 -2.38
C GLY A 262 11.35 22.41 -1.36
N LEU A 263 10.34 22.35 -0.48
CA LEU A 263 10.00 23.43 0.44
C LEU A 263 10.40 23.16 1.90
N MET A 264 10.80 21.93 2.23
CA MET A 264 11.08 21.50 3.60
C MET A 264 12.13 22.39 4.31
N THR A 265 11.90 22.67 5.57
CA THR A 265 12.78 23.40 6.46
C THR A 265 13.16 22.54 7.67
N ARG A 266 14.16 22.98 8.46
CA ARG A 266 14.50 22.33 9.73
C ARG A 266 13.31 22.29 10.68
N ARG A 267 12.53 23.37 10.72
CA ARG A 267 11.37 23.47 11.60
C ARG A 267 10.30 22.45 11.26
N ASP A 268 10.06 22.15 9.97
CA ASP A 268 9.11 21.13 9.56
C ASP A 268 9.50 19.75 10.11
N LEU A 269 10.81 19.43 10.18
CA LEU A 269 11.31 18.20 10.80
C LEU A 269 11.19 18.25 12.32
N GLU A 270 11.62 19.34 12.96
CA GLU A 270 11.59 19.50 14.43
C GLU A 270 10.17 19.42 15.01
N ASP A 271 9.18 19.97 14.28
CA ASP A 271 7.78 20.07 14.69
C ASP A 271 7.01 18.76 14.34
N TYR A 272 7.60 17.82 13.58
CA TYR A 272 6.91 16.60 13.20
C TYR A 272 6.57 15.73 14.41
N THR A 273 5.29 15.32 14.49
CA THR A 273 4.79 14.45 15.56
C THR A 273 3.87 13.38 14.99
N PRO A 274 4.12 12.09 15.27
CA PRO A 274 3.17 11.02 14.98
C PRO A 274 1.96 11.12 15.90
N ILE A 275 0.80 10.61 15.47
CA ILE A 275 -0.47 10.75 16.19
C ILE A 275 -1.02 9.37 16.52
N ILE A 276 -1.48 9.17 17.77
CA ILE A 276 -2.32 8.02 18.12
C ILE A 276 -3.77 8.42 17.85
N ARG A 277 -4.47 7.65 17.00
CA ARG A 277 -5.85 7.85 16.61
C ARG A 277 -6.73 6.71 17.09
N ASP A 278 -8.01 6.98 17.28
CA ASP A 278 -9.01 5.92 17.46
C ASP A 278 -9.16 5.16 16.12
N PRO A 279 -9.04 3.81 16.10
CA PRO A 279 -9.26 3.01 14.90
C PRO A 279 -10.68 3.14 14.35
N ILE A 280 -10.86 2.79 13.06
CA ILE A 280 -12.19 2.52 12.51
C ILE A 280 -12.63 1.15 12.98
N TYR A 281 -13.84 1.08 13.52
CA TYR A 281 -14.53 -0.15 13.91
C TYR A 281 -15.68 -0.43 12.97
N GLY A 282 -15.78 -1.68 12.50
CA GLY A 282 -16.90 -2.19 11.72
C GLY A 282 -17.26 -3.59 12.16
N THR A 283 -18.38 -4.12 11.67
CA THR A 283 -18.75 -5.52 11.88
C THR A 283 -19.02 -6.19 10.55
N TYR A 284 -18.67 -7.47 10.44
CA TYR A 284 -18.93 -8.29 9.25
C TYR A 284 -19.16 -9.75 9.65
N ARG A 285 -20.33 -10.31 9.36
CA ARG A 285 -20.68 -11.71 9.67
C ARG A 285 -20.44 -12.10 11.15
N GLY A 286 -20.61 -11.16 12.06
CA GLY A 286 -20.37 -11.38 13.48
C GLY A 286 -18.89 -11.35 13.89
N TYR A 287 -18.02 -10.88 13.02
CA TYR A 287 -16.64 -10.49 13.32
C TYR A 287 -16.56 -8.97 13.50
N GLU A 288 -15.66 -8.51 14.35
CA GLU A 288 -15.30 -7.09 14.44
C GLU A 288 -14.10 -6.82 13.53
N ILE A 289 -14.17 -5.74 12.79
CA ILE A 289 -13.11 -5.27 11.88
C ILE A 289 -12.51 -4.00 12.49
N VAL A 290 -11.23 -4.03 12.83
CA VAL A 290 -10.47 -2.88 13.31
C VAL A 290 -9.47 -2.49 12.22
N SER A 291 -9.55 -1.24 11.74
CA SER A 291 -8.69 -0.80 10.64
C SER A 291 -8.33 0.69 10.74
N MET A 292 -7.51 1.19 9.82
CA MET A 292 -6.92 2.52 9.89
C MET A 292 -7.93 3.63 9.59
N PRO A 293 -8.01 4.68 10.44
CA PRO A 293 -8.83 5.86 10.18
C PRO A 293 -8.15 6.83 9.19
N PRO A 294 -8.86 7.89 8.73
CA PRO A 294 -8.20 8.99 8.02
C PRO A 294 -7.01 9.57 8.80
N PRO A 295 -5.94 9.98 8.09
CA PRO A 295 -5.83 10.24 6.66
C PRO A 295 -5.67 9.01 5.77
N SER A 296 -5.94 7.80 6.25
CA SER A 296 -6.14 6.66 5.36
C SER A 296 -7.63 6.47 5.03
N SER A 297 -7.92 6.25 3.76
CA SER A 297 -9.24 5.82 3.29
C SER A 297 -9.47 4.32 3.52
N GLY A 298 -8.40 3.59 3.88
CA GLY A 298 -8.38 2.13 3.90
C GLY A 298 -9.45 1.52 4.79
N GLY A 299 -9.47 1.85 6.07
CA GLY A 299 -10.44 1.28 7.00
C GLY A 299 -11.88 1.71 6.70
N VAL A 300 -12.10 2.96 6.30
CA VAL A 300 -13.44 3.49 5.96
C VAL A 300 -14.05 2.67 4.82
N HIS A 301 -13.31 2.54 3.70
CA HIS A 301 -13.87 1.85 2.53
C HIS A 301 -13.85 0.34 2.66
N LEU A 302 -12.95 -0.23 3.45
CA LEU A 302 -13.02 -1.64 3.81
C LEU A 302 -14.34 -1.95 4.52
N VAL A 303 -14.69 -1.17 5.56
CA VAL A 303 -15.94 -1.35 6.32
C VAL A 303 -17.16 -1.04 5.44
N GLU A 304 -17.12 -0.01 4.61
CA GLU A 304 -18.19 0.35 3.68
C GLU A 304 -18.49 -0.82 2.70
N MET A 305 -17.46 -1.36 2.04
CA MET A 305 -17.61 -2.48 1.12
C MET A 305 -18.09 -3.75 1.82
N LEU A 306 -17.56 -4.08 3.00
CA LEU A 306 -18.00 -5.21 3.80
C LEU A 306 -19.48 -5.05 4.20
N ASN A 307 -19.91 -3.86 4.61
CA ASN A 307 -21.31 -3.56 4.93
C ASN A 307 -22.25 -3.71 3.71
N ILE A 308 -21.82 -3.29 2.52
CA ILE A 308 -22.58 -3.50 1.28
C ILE A 308 -22.75 -5.00 1.02
N LEU A 309 -21.64 -5.75 1.08
CA LEU A 309 -21.57 -7.17 0.75
C LEU A 309 -22.24 -8.06 1.80
N GLU A 310 -22.28 -7.66 3.06
CA GLU A 310 -22.97 -8.38 4.13
C GLU A 310 -24.49 -8.54 3.87
N GLY A 311 -25.07 -7.63 3.10
CA GLY A 311 -26.48 -7.72 2.71
C GLY A 311 -26.81 -8.85 1.74
N TYR A 312 -25.82 -9.53 1.18
CA TYR A 312 -26.00 -10.73 0.36
C TYR A 312 -25.66 -11.99 1.18
N PRO A 313 -26.29 -13.16 0.88
CA PRO A 313 -25.93 -14.40 1.56
C PRO A 313 -24.45 -14.75 1.40
N SER A 314 -23.78 -15.23 2.47
CA SER A 314 -22.36 -15.59 2.44
C SER A 314 -22.04 -16.63 1.36
N GLY A 315 -22.90 -17.64 1.18
CA GLY A 315 -22.77 -18.63 0.12
C GLY A 315 -22.83 -18.06 -1.32
N VAL A 316 -23.34 -16.83 -1.49
CA VAL A 316 -23.30 -16.13 -2.79
C VAL A 316 -21.96 -15.41 -2.95
N VAL A 317 -21.62 -14.52 -2.01
CA VAL A 317 -20.42 -13.65 -2.13
C VAL A 317 -19.11 -14.41 -1.90
N GLY A 318 -19.13 -15.50 -1.12
CA GLY A 318 -17.98 -16.39 -0.88
C GLY A 318 -17.80 -17.49 -1.92
N SER A 319 -18.71 -17.63 -2.88
CA SER A 319 -18.65 -18.74 -3.87
C SER A 319 -17.50 -18.62 -4.87
N GLY A 320 -16.85 -17.46 -4.98
CA GLY A 320 -15.89 -17.16 -6.03
C GLY A 320 -16.48 -17.22 -7.46
N SER A 321 -17.83 -17.27 -7.58
CA SER A 321 -18.54 -17.28 -8.85
C SER A 321 -18.44 -15.94 -9.57
N PRO A 322 -18.76 -15.86 -10.87
CA PRO A 322 -18.86 -14.58 -11.59
C PRO A 322 -19.81 -13.59 -10.92
N THR A 323 -20.93 -14.06 -10.34
CA THR A 323 -21.86 -13.22 -9.58
C THR A 323 -21.21 -12.65 -8.32
N ALA A 324 -20.46 -13.47 -7.56
CA ALA A 324 -19.72 -13.00 -6.39
C ALA A 324 -18.72 -11.89 -6.76
N LEU A 325 -17.93 -12.13 -7.81
CA LEU A 325 -16.96 -11.14 -8.30
C LEU A 325 -17.63 -9.85 -8.79
N HIS A 326 -18.76 -9.98 -9.49
CA HIS A 326 -19.54 -8.82 -9.94
C HIS A 326 -20.02 -7.96 -8.76
N LEU A 327 -20.60 -8.56 -7.73
CA LEU A 327 -21.06 -7.85 -6.54
C LEU A 327 -19.90 -7.16 -5.80
N GLN A 328 -18.75 -7.82 -5.70
CA GLN A 328 -17.53 -7.22 -5.13
C GLN A 328 -17.09 -6.00 -5.95
N LEU A 329 -17.06 -6.10 -7.28
CA LEU A 329 -16.65 -5.01 -8.16
C LEU A 329 -17.63 -3.83 -8.10
N GLU A 330 -18.92 -4.07 -7.99
CA GLU A 330 -19.92 -3.00 -7.81
C GLU A 330 -19.74 -2.30 -6.45
N ALA A 331 -19.51 -3.05 -5.37
CA ALA A 331 -19.21 -2.46 -4.06
C ALA A 331 -17.92 -1.63 -4.10
N MET A 332 -16.87 -2.11 -4.78
CA MET A 332 -15.63 -1.35 -4.97
C MET A 332 -15.89 -0.03 -5.70
N LYS A 333 -16.65 -0.03 -6.79
CA LYS A 333 -16.98 1.21 -7.54
C LYS A 333 -17.65 2.25 -6.66
N LEU A 334 -18.63 1.85 -5.85
CA LEU A 334 -19.37 2.75 -4.96
C LEU A 334 -18.44 3.36 -3.90
N ALA A 335 -17.65 2.54 -3.23
CA ALA A 335 -16.73 2.99 -2.19
C ALA A 335 -15.65 3.93 -2.75
N TYR A 336 -15.07 3.63 -3.91
CA TYR A 336 -14.07 4.53 -4.52
C TYR A 336 -14.66 5.84 -5.05
N ALA A 337 -15.93 5.86 -5.45
CA ALA A 337 -16.62 7.10 -5.77
C ALA A 337 -16.81 7.98 -4.52
N ASP A 338 -17.10 7.38 -3.38
CA ASP A 338 -17.19 8.08 -2.09
C ASP A 338 -15.81 8.55 -1.60
N ARG A 339 -14.75 7.73 -1.80
CA ARG A 339 -13.37 8.13 -1.55
C ARG A 339 -13.02 9.45 -2.25
N ALA A 340 -13.31 9.51 -3.54
CA ALA A 340 -13.00 10.69 -4.35
C ALA A 340 -13.68 11.96 -3.86
N GLN A 341 -14.86 11.85 -3.28
CA GLN A 341 -15.66 12.98 -2.84
C GLN A 341 -15.36 13.43 -1.41
N TYR A 342 -15.21 12.48 -0.48
CA TYR A 342 -15.32 12.79 0.95
C TYR A 342 -14.00 12.68 1.72
N LEU A 343 -13.02 11.90 1.21
CA LEU A 343 -11.85 11.56 1.99
C LEU A 343 -10.70 12.54 1.83
N GLY A 344 -10.04 12.82 2.94
CA GLY A 344 -8.86 13.66 3.09
C GLY A 344 -8.30 13.54 4.49
N ASP A 345 -7.44 14.47 4.86
CA ASP A 345 -6.90 14.59 6.21
C ASP A 345 -7.99 15.08 7.18
N SER A 346 -8.45 14.19 8.07
CA SER A 346 -9.52 14.50 9.03
C SER A 346 -9.18 15.58 10.05
N ASP A 347 -7.92 15.93 10.21
CA ASP A 347 -7.51 17.06 11.05
C ASP A 347 -7.74 18.41 10.35
N SER A 348 -7.97 18.37 9.03
CA SER A 348 -8.13 19.56 8.17
C SER A 348 -9.49 19.66 7.49
N VAL A 349 -10.22 18.55 7.34
CA VAL A 349 -11.53 18.50 6.65
C VAL A 349 -12.53 17.63 7.41
N ASP A 350 -13.79 17.98 7.31
CA ASP A 350 -14.87 17.18 7.89
C ASP A 350 -15.17 15.96 6.97
N VAL A 351 -14.84 14.78 7.47
CA VAL A 351 -15.11 13.50 6.80
C VAL A 351 -16.34 12.87 7.42
N PRO A 352 -17.42 12.56 6.68
CA PRO A 352 -18.66 12.03 7.25
C PRO A 352 -18.54 10.55 7.64
N LEU A 353 -17.58 10.22 8.53
CA LEU A 353 -17.20 8.85 8.92
C LEU A 353 -18.40 8.02 9.36
N LYS A 354 -19.21 8.54 10.31
CA LYS A 354 -20.37 7.83 10.85
C LYS A 354 -21.35 7.40 9.77
N ARG A 355 -21.51 8.20 8.71
CA ARG A 355 -22.36 7.84 7.57
C ARG A 355 -21.70 6.76 6.72
N LEU A 356 -20.46 6.97 6.28
CA LEU A 356 -19.77 6.07 5.34
C LEU A 356 -19.65 4.64 5.88
N ILE A 357 -19.41 4.48 7.18
CA ILE A 357 -19.27 3.14 7.81
C ILE A 357 -20.62 2.58 8.32
N SER A 358 -21.75 3.25 8.09
CA SER A 358 -23.04 2.79 8.61
C SER A 358 -23.68 1.70 7.76
N LYS A 359 -24.38 0.76 8.41
CA LYS A 359 -25.17 -0.28 7.74
C LYS A 359 -26.33 0.31 6.93
N SER A 360 -26.93 1.42 7.40
CA SER A 360 -28.03 2.11 6.70
C SER A 360 -27.55 2.67 5.36
N TYR A 361 -26.41 3.37 5.35
CA TYR A 361 -25.84 3.90 4.11
C TYR A 361 -25.44 2.78 3.13
N ALA A 362 -24.84 1.72 3.64
CA ALA A 362 -24.53 0.55 2.83
C ALA A 362 -25.78 -0.10 2.22
N ALA A 363 -26.92 -0.09 2.93
CA ALA A 363 -28.19 -0.57 2.39
C ALA A 363 -28.72 0.32 1.25
N GLU A 364 -28.54 1.65 1.34
CA GLU A 364 -28.85 2.60 0.26
C GLU A 364 -27.95 2.36 -0.97
N LEU A 365 -26.65 2.16 -0.75
CA LEU A 365 -25.69 1.88 -1.82
C LEU A 365 -26.00 0.54 -2.51
N ARG A 366 -26.36 -0.50 -1.75
CA ARG A 366 -26.70 -1.81 -2.29
C ARG A 366 -27.90 -1.77 -3.25
N GLN A 367 -28.87 -0.86 -3.02
CA GLN A 367 -30.01 -0.69 -3.92
C GLN A 367 -29.61 -0.19 -5.32
N LYS A 368 -28.42 0.40 -5.47
CA LYS A 368 -27.88 0.87 -6.75
C LYS A 368 -27.18 -0.24 -7.54
N ILE A 369 -26.96 -1.41 -6.94
CA ILE A 369 -26.29 -2.54 -7.58
C ILE A 369 -27.32 -3.38 -8.35
N ASP A 370 -27.16 -3.47 -9.68
CA ASP A 370 -27.90 -4.38 -10.53
C ASP A 370 -27.12 -5.72 -10.63
N ALA A 371 -27.64 -6.79 -10.05
CA ALA A 371 -26.98 -8.10 -10.07
C ALA A 371 -26.79 -8.72 -11.47
N ARG A 372 -27.38 -8.13 -12.52
CA ARG A 372 -27.37 -8.64 -13.91
C ARG A 372 -26.55 -7.77 -14.86
N ARG A 373 -26.14 -6.57 -14.46
CA ARG A 373 -25.45 -5.62 -15.33
C ARG A 373 -24.48 -4.77 -14.53
N ALA A 374 -23.28 -4.60 -15.06
CA ALA A 374 -22.32 -3.65 -14.50
C ALA A 374 -22.85 -2.21 -14.60
N THR A 375 -22.84 -1.47 -13.48
CA THR A 375 -23.19 -0.06 -13.45
C THR A 375 -22.05 0.75 -14.06
N PRO A 376 -22.25 1.52 -15.15
CA PRO A 376 -21.22 2.40 -15.66
C PRO A 376 -20.77 3.43 -14.62
N ALA A 377 -19.46 3.68 -14.51
CA ALA A 377 -18.91 4.62 -13.51
C ALA A 377 -19.55 6.01 -13.56
N ARG A 378 -19.90 6.51 -14.77
CA ARG A 378 -20.56 7.80 -14.98
C ARG A 378 -21.99 7.88 -14.40
N GLU A 379 -22.67 6.73 -14.24
CA GLU A 379 -24.02 6.69 -13.62
C GLU A 379 -23.91 6.82 -12.09
N ILE A 380 -22.76 6.48 -11.51
CA ILE A 380 -22.46 6.68 -10.08
C ILE A 380 -22.09 8.15 -9.83
N ARG A 381 -21.13 8.65 -10.62
CA ARG A 381 -20.65 10.04 -10.66
C ARG A 381 -19.97 10.30 -12.00
N PRO A 382 -19.79 11.58 -12.42
CA PRO A 382 -19.04 11.91 -13.64
C PRO A 382 -17.67 11.20 -13.66
N ASP A 383 -17.44 10.40 -14.69
CA ASP A 383 -16.19 9.65 -14.87
C ASP A 383 -15.09 10.56 -15.45
N ILE A 384 -13.85 10.34 -15.04
CA ILE A 384 -12.68 11.06 -15.49
C ILE A 384 -11.66 10.05 -16.00
N ALA A 385 -11.34 10.08 -17.29
CA ALA A 385 -10.37 9.17 -17.90
C ALA A 385 -8.94 9.48 -17.42
N VAL A 386 -8.23 8.46 -16.93
CA VAL A 386 -6.93 8.65 -16.30
C VAL A 386 -5.93 7.53 -16.59
N PRO A 387 -4.63 7.87 -16.83
CA PRO A 387 -3.55 6.87 -16.85
C PRO A 387 -3.33 6.28 -15.45
N VAL A 388 -3.20 4.95 -15.36
CA VAL A 388 -2.89 4.23 -14.12
C VAL A 388 -1.39 4.00 -14.01
N GLY A 389 -0.75 4.50 -12.97
CA GLY A 389 0.65 4.24 -12.60
C GLY A 389 0.75 3.18 -11.47
N GLY A 390 1.97 2.67 -11.23
CA GLY A 390 2.26 1.72 -10.17
C GLY A 390 3.00 2.41 -9.01
N GLY A 391 2.56 2.17 -7.78
CA GLY A 391 3.27 2.54 -6.56
C GLY A 391 3.70 1.32 -5.77
N ASN A 392 4.57 1.52 -4.79
CA ASN A 392 5.07 0.45 -3.94
C ASN A 392 4.96 0.81 -2.46
N THR A 393 4.60 -0.18 -1.67
CA THR A 393 4.39 -0.12 -0.22
C THR A 393 4.90 -1.43 0.34
N THR A 394 5.12 -1.55 1.62
CA THR A 394 5.34 -2.83 2.28
C THR A 394 4.42 -2.98 3.48
N HIS A 395 4.13 -4.23 3.82
CA HIS A 395 3.31 -4.61 4.96
C HIS A 395 3.96 -5.74 5.74
N PHE A 396 3.74 -5.74 7.07
CA PHE A 396 4.05 -6.87 7.91
C PHE A 396 3.03 -7.02 9.05
N SER A 397 2.84 -8.27 9.48
CA SER A 397 1.96 -8.66 10.58
C SER A 397 2.77 -9.39 11.65
N VAL A 398 2.48 -9.13 12.90
CA VAL A 398 3.11 -9.77 14.07
C VAL A 398 2.04 -10.14 15.09
N VAL A 399 2.16 -11.34 15.67
CA VAL A 399 1.36 -11.78 16.85
C VAL A 399 2.31 -12.41 17.83
N ASP A 400 2.23 -12.05 19.11
CA ASP A 400 3.02 -12.67 20.18
C ASP A 400 2.22 -13.68 21.02
N GLU A 401 2.88 -14.34 21.98
CA GLU A 401 2.29 -15.35 22.86
C GLU A 401 1.17 -14.81 23.75
N ALA A 402 1.27 -13.54 24.18
CA ALA A 402 0.25 -12.90 25.00
C ALA A 402 -1.01 -12.53 24.22
N GLY A 403 -0.96 -12.60 22.88
CA GLY A 403 -2.04 -12.20 21.98
C GLY A 403 -1.98 -10.73 21.58
N ASN A 404 -0.86 -10.02 21.87
CA ASN A 404 -0.66 -8.69 21.30
C ASN A 404 -0.43 -8.80 19.80
N VAL A 405 -0.94 -7.82 19.07
CA VAL A 405 -0.93 -7.84 17.60
C VAL A 405 -0.43 -6.52 17.05
N VAL A 406 0.38 -6.61 15.99
CA VAL A 406 0.73 -5.46 15.16
C VAL A 406 0.44 -5.75 13.68
N ALA A 407 -0.26 -4.83 13.02
CA ALA A 407 -0.39 -4.75 11.58
C ALA A 407 0.21 -3.42 11.11
N ASN A 408 1.27 -3.45 10.32
CA ASN A 408 1.99 -2.25 9.90
C ASN A 408 2.13 -2.16 8.39
N THR A 409 1.73 -1.02 7.83
CA THR A 409 1.87 -0.71 6.40
C THR A 409 2.56 0.64 6.24
N TYR A 410 3.70 0.70 5.52
CA TYR A 410 4.45 1.92 5.34
C TYR A 410 5.14 1.99 3.97
N THR A 411 5.57 3.18 3.54
CA THR A 411 5.88 3.44 2.15
C THR A 411 6.85 4.60 1.95
N LEU A 412 7.37 4.71 0.73
CA LEU A 412 7.99 5.89 0.14
C LEU A 412 7.12 6.48 -0.99
N ASN A 413 5.91 5.94 -1.21
CA ASN A 413 5.00 6.11 -2.33
C ASN A 413 5.44 5.32 -3.58
N PHE A 414 6.47 5.71 -4.29
CA PHE A 414 7.01 4.95 -5.43
C PHE A 414 8.14 4.01 -5.02
N ASN A 415 8.50 3.08 -5.93
CA ASN A 415 9.76 2.35 -5.77
C ASN A 415 10.90 3.33 -5.58
N PHE A 416 11.58 3.24 -4.42
CA PHE A 416 12.65 4.15 -3.99
C PHE A 416 12.20 5.61 -3.82
N GLY A 417 10.92 5.89 -3.61
CA GLY A 417 10.36 7.22 -3.44
C GLY A 417 10.67 8.16 -4.60
N LEU A 418 11.22 9.34 -4.30
CA LEU A 418 11.73 10.26 -5.31
C LEU A 418 13.00 9.72 -6.02
N GLY A 419 13.63 8.67 -5.47
CA GLY A 419 14.97 8.23 -5.87
C GLY A 419 16.08 9.07 -5.25
N LEU A 420 15.74 10.16 -4.57
CA LEU A 420 16.67 11.08 -3.91
C LEU A 420 17.17 10.48 -2.60
N VAL A 421 18.49 10.40 -2.46
CA VAL A 421 19.17 10.10 -1.19
C VAL A 421 19.71 11.39 -0.61
N ALA A 422 19.45 11.63 0.69
CA ALA A 422 20.11 12.71 1.42
C ALA A 422 21.61 12.38 1.55
N GLU A 423 22.47 13.17 0.90
CA GLU A 423 23.92 12.92 0.77
C GLU A 423 24.58 12.66 2.13
N GLY A 424 25.36 11.58 2.22
CA GLY A 424 26.07 11.17 3.43
C GLY A 424 25.17 10.65 4.56
N THR A 425 23.94 10.18 4.22
CA THR A 425 23.02 9.54 5.17
C THR A 425 22.51 8.18 4.72
N GLY A 426 22.56 7.89 3.42
CA GLY A 426 21.94 6.70 2.84
C GLY A 426 20.40 6.71 2.87
N ILE A 427 19.75 7.76 3.34
CA ILE A 427 18.29 7.85 3.49
C ILE A 427 17.64 8.15 2.14
N LEU A 428 16.86 7.20 1.61
CA LEU A 428 15.94 7.45 0.50
C LEU A 428 14.75 8.29 0.98
N LEU A 429 14.41 9.33 0.22
CA LEU A 429 13.30 10.23 0.53
C LEU A 429 12.06 9.90 -0.30
N ASN A 430 10.91 10.02 0.35
CA ASN A 430 9.60 9.76 -0.24
C ASN A 430 9.23 10.78 -1.34
N ASN A 431 8.19 10.48 -2.10
CA ASN A 431 7.45 11.43 -2.92
C ASN A 431 5.94 11.35 -2.63
N GLU A 432 5.62 11.31 -1.35
CA GLU A 432 4.31 10.97 -0.84
C GLU A 432 3.27 12.06 -1.09
N LEU A 433 3.70 13.31 -1.29
CA LEU A 433 2.79 14.42 -1.56
C LEU A 433 2.11 14.31 -2.94
N ASP A 434 2.53 13.37 -3.83
CA ASP A 434 1.78 13.00 -5.04
C ASP A 434 0.39 12.41 -4.73
N ASP A 435 0.17 11.93 -3.51
CA ASP A 435 -1.13 11.43 -3.06
C ASP A 435 -2.17 12.53 -2.80
N PHE A 436 -1.77 13.80 -2.73
CA PHE A 436 -2.72 14.90 -2.78
C PHE A 436 -3.41 15.02 -4.15
N ALA A 437 -4.63 15.54 -4.14
CA ALA A 437 -5.30 15.98 -5.36
C ALA A 437 -4.68 17.31 -5.82
N ALA A 438 -3.74 17.28 -6.75
CA ALA A 438 -3.11 18.49 -7.29
C ALA A 438 -4.13 19.50 -7.81
N LYS A 439 -5.25 19.02 -8.34
CA LYS A 439 -6.45 19.76 -8.74
C LYS A 439 -7.65 18.84 -8.56
N ALA A 440 -8.79 19.38 -8.10
CA ALA A 440 -10.01 18.59 -8.00
C ALA A 440 -10.35 17.93 -9.34
N GLY A 441 -10.55 16.61 -9.32
CA GLY A 441 -10.77 15.80 -10.50
C GLY A 441 -9.50 15.37 -11.27
N ALA A 442 -8.33 15.91 -10.96
CA ALA A 442 -7.09 15.42 -11.53
C ALA A 442 -6.61 14.15 -10.79
N PRO A 443 -6.07 13.17 -11.52
CA PRO A 443 -5.58 11.93 -10.93
C PRO A 443 -4.15 12.04 -10.38
N ASN A 444 -3.88 11.30 -9.32
CA ASN A 444 -2.51 11.04 -8.89
C ASN A 444 -1.85 9.92 -9.74
N ALA A 445 -0.65 9.47 -9.36
CA ALA A 445 0.06 8.40 -10.09
C ALA A 445 -0.66 7.04 -10.08
N PHE A 446 -1.55 6.81 -9.12
CA PHE A 446 -2.34 5.56 -9.03
C PHE A 446 -3.65 5.62 -9.81
N GLY A 447 -3.90 6.75 -10.50
CA GLY A 447 -5.17 7.00 -11.16
C GLY A 447 -6.30 7.31 -10.17
N LEU A 448 -6.02 7.54 -8.90
CA LEU A 448 -7.01 7.95 -7.92
C LEU A 448 -7.37 9.41 -8.14
N VAL A 449 -8.65 9.66 -8.29
CA VAL A 449 -9.21 11.01 -8.38
C VAL A 449 -9.53 11.50 -6.97
N GLY A 450 -9.21 12.74 -6.67
CA GLY A 450 -9.52 13.37 -5.39
C GLY A 450 -10.30 14.68 -5.58
N GLY A 451 -11.11 15.02 -4.58
CA GLY A 451 -11.81 16.29 -4.44
C GLY A 451 -11.00 17.32 -3.67
N ALA A 452 -11.63 18.47 -3.36
CA ALA A 452 -11.04 19.53 -2.54
C ALA A 452 -10.66 19.07 -1.12
N ALA A 453 -11.29 18.02 -0.60
CA ALA A 453 -10.97 17.44 0.69
C ALA A 453 -9.50 17.00 0.79
N ASN A 454 -8.94 16.46 -0.31
CA ASN A 454 -7.55 16.03 -0.38
C ASN A 454 -6.64 17.04 -1.11
N ALA A 455 -6.97 18.33 -1.12
CA ALA A 455 -6.08 19.36 -1.68
C ALA A 455 -4.83 19.57 -0.81
N PRO A 456 -3.65 19.87 -1.41
CA PRO A 456 -2.43 20.20 -0.66
C PRO A 456 -2.64 21.39 0.26
N GLY A 457 -1.84 21.46 1.32
CA GLY A 457 -1.85 22.59 2.26
C GLY A 457 -0.81 22.42 3.35
N PRO A 458 -0.48 23.50 4.09
CA PRO A 458 0.51 23.49 5.16
C PRO A 458 0.21 22.43 6.23
N GLY A 459 1.17 21.59 6.56
CA GLY A 459 1.07 20.60 7.63
C GLY A 459 0.08 19.45 7.37
N LYS A 460 -0.67 19.44 6.27
CA LYS A 460 -1.63 18.38 5.93
C LYS A 460 -0.94 17.06 5.59
N ARG A 461 -1.62 15.97 5.91
CA ARG A 461 -1.25 14.60 5.51
C ARG A 461 -1.98 14.21 4.23
N PRO A 462 -1.27 13.72 3.19
CA PRO A 462 -1.93 13.27 1.97
C PRO A 462 -2.76 12.01 2.21
N LEU A 463 -3.91 11.91 1.55
CA LEU A 463 -4.84 10.79 1.66
C LEU A 463 -4.20 9.47 1.23
N SER A 464 -4.16 8.50 2.11
CA SER A 464 -3.61 7.16 1.88
C SER A 464 -4.67 6.12 1.51
N SER A 465 -4.22 4.98 0.96
CA SER A 465 -5.00 3.75 0.80
C SER A 465 -4.46 2.59 1.66
N MET A 466 -3.48 2.81 2.52
CA MET A 466 -2.91 1.78 3.38
C MET A 466 -3.96 1.28 4.39
N THR A 467 -4.13 -0.04 4.46
CA THR A 467 -5.22 -0.70 5.17
C THR A 467 -4.70 -1.80 6.10
N PRO A 468 -3.80 -1.49 7.05
CA PRO A 468 -3.52 -2.47 8.09
C PRO A 468 -4.82 -2.78 8.82
N THR A 469 -5.09 -4.07 9.09
CA THR A 469 -6.38 -4.53 9.62
C THR A 469 -6.21 -5.70 10.57
N ILE A 470 -6.94 -5.67 11.67
CA ILE A 470 -7.09 -6.76 12.63
C ILE A 470 -8.56 -7.15 12.69
N VAL A 471 -8.85 -8.44 12.57
CA VAL A 471 -10.21 -9.00 12.67
C VAL A 471 -10.34 -9.77 13.97
N PHE A 472 -11.40 -9.49 14.71
CA PHE A 472 -11.68 -10.13 15.99
C PHE A 472 -12.95 -11.00 15.91
N LYS A 473 -12.95 -12.05 16.73
CA LYS A 473 -14.13 -12.84 17.05
C LYS A 473 -14.16 -13.01 18.56
N ASP A 474 -15.29 -12.63 19.17
CA ASP A 474 -15.48 -12.70 20.63
C ASP A 474 -14.29 -12.06 21.40
N THR A 475 -13.92 -10.83 21.01
CA THR A 475 -12.81 -10.01 21.54
C THR A 475 -11.38 -10.56 21.31
N LYS A 476 -11.24 -11.69 20.61
CA LYS A 476 -9.93 -12.30 20.33
C LYS A 476 -9.53 -12.02 18.87
N PRO A 477 -8.29 -11.64 18.59
CA PRO A 477 -7.82 -11.51 17.22
C PRO A 477 -7.85 -12.88 16.52
N VAL A 478 -8.41 -12.94 15.32
CA VAL A 478 -8.49 -14.17 14.49
C VAL A 478 -7.78 -14.03 13.15
N LEU A 479 -7.59 -12.78 12.69
CA LEU A 479 -6.86 -12.49 11.45
C LEU A 479 -6.16 -11.13 11.56
N VAL A 480 -4.90 -11.11 11.17
CA VAL A 480 -4.11 -9.88 10.99
C VAL A 480 -3.70 -9.82 9.53
N THR A 481 -3.93 -8.70 8.85
CA THR A 481 -3.67 -8.60 7.41
C THR A 481 -3.43 -7.16 6.97
N GLY A 482 -2.81 -7.03 5.83
CA GLY A 482 -2.59 -5.81 5.07
C GLY A 482 -1.78 -6.12 3.82
N ALA A 483 -1.59 -5.15 2.96
CA ALA A 483 -0.90 -5.36 1.70
C ALA A 483 -0.25 -4.08 1.18
N PRO A 484 0.79 -4.17 0.31
CA PRO A 484 1.20 -3.10 -0.58
C PRO A 484 0.29 -3.01 -1.81
N GLY A 485 0.41 -1.93 -2.60
CA GLY A 485 -0.22 -1.85 -3.93
C GLY A 485 -0.94 -0.56 -4.28
N GLY A 486 -0.69 0.54 -3.60
CA GLY A 486 -1.36 1.82 -3.86
C GLY A 486 -2.88 1.69 -3.70
N SER A 487 -3.65 2.11 -4.72
CA SER A 487 -5.11 2.00 -4.70
C SER A 487 -5.64 0.57 -4.48
N ARG A 488 -4.86 -0.45 -4.87
CA ARG A 488 -5.27 -1.86 -4.79
C ARG A 488 -5.16 -2.47 -3.39
N ILE A 489 -4.56 -1.76 -2.44
CA ILE A 489 -4.40 -2.23 -1.05
C ILE A 489 -5.75 -2.57 -0.45
N ILE A 490 -6.72 -1.64 -0.53
CA ILE A 490 -8.04 -1.79 0.09
C ILE A 490 -8.77 -3.02 -0.45
N THR A 491 -8.75 -3.20 -1.77
CA THR A 491 -9.43 -4.32 -2.43
C THR A 491 -8.71 -5.65 -2.22
N THR A 492 -7.39 -5.64 -2.02
CA THR A 492 -6.63 -6.83 -1.62
C THR A 492 -7.04 -7.29 -0.22
N VAL A 493 -7.04 -6.37 0.76
CA VAL A 493 -7.44 -6.66 2.14
C VAL A 493 -8.90 -7.14 2.20
N LEU A 494 -9.81 -6.48 1.47
CA LEU A 494 -11.21 -6.93 1.33
C LEU A 494 -11.29 -8.40 0.90
N GLN A 495 -10.58 -8.77 -0.19
CA GLN A 495 -10.63 -10.12 -0.74
C GLN A 495 -10.01 -11.16 0.21
N VAL A 496 -8.92 -10.84 0.92
CA VAL A 496 -8.34 -11.74 1.93
C VAL A 496 -9.35 -12.01 3.05
N ILE A 497 -10.02 -10.98 3.57
CA ILE A 497 -11.03 -11.11 4.63
C ILE A 497 -12.21 -11.94 4.14
N MET A 498 -12.75 -11.66 2.95
CA MET A 498 -13.88 -12.39 2.39
C MET A 498 -13.53 -13.86 2.09
N ASN A 499 -12.34 -14.11 1.53
CA ASN A 499 -11.85 -15.46 1.29
C ASN A 499 -11.74 -16.28 2.59
N THR A 500 -11.34 -15.63 3.69
CA THR A 500 -11.24 -16.28 5.00
C THR A 500 -12.61 -16.47 5.64
N ILE A 501 -13.48 -15.46 5.64
CA ILE A 501 -14.75 -15.46 6.38
C ILE A 501 -15.87 -16.11 5.56
N ASP A 502 -16.09 -15.69 4.31
CA ASP A 502 -17.22 -16.19 3.49
C ASP A 502 -16.90 -17.49 2.74
N SER A 503 -15.65 -17.63 2.26
CA SER A 503 -15.21 -18.80 1.48
C SER A 503 -14.56 -19.87 2.35
N HIS A 504 -14.30 -19.61 3.62
CA HIS A 504 -13.64 -20.51 4.59
C HIS A 504 -12.30 -21.08 4.09
N MET A 505 -11.57 -20.30 3.30
CA MET A 505 -10.25 -20.66 2.81
C MET A 505 -9.21 -20.67 3.94
N SER A 506 -8.20 -21.53 3.84
CA SER A 506 -6.99 -21.39 4.65
C SER A 506 -6.35 -20.02 4.38
N ILE A 507 -5.58 -19.50 5.33
CA ILE A 507 -4.93 -18.20 5.12
C ILE A 507 -3.94 -18.24 3.94
N GLY A 508 -3.28 -19.37 3.71
CA GLY A 508 -2.41 -19.59 2.56
C GLY A 508 -3.17 -19.48 1.23
N ASP A 509 -4.33 -20.13 1.13
CA ASP A 509 -5.19 -20.07 -0.06
C ASP A 509 -5.81 -18.67 -0.22
N ALA A 510 -6.26 -18.05 0.88
CA ALA A 510 -6.89 -16.74 0.88
C ALA A 510 -5.97 -15.65 0.31
N VAL A 511 -4.67 -15.65 0.68
CA VAL A 511 -3.70 -14.68 0.16
C VAL A 511 -3.20 -15.02 -1.25
N SER A 512 -3.24 -16.30 -1.65
CA SER A 512 -2.81 -16.76 -2.99
C SER A 512 -3.89 -16.63 -4.06
N ALA A 513 -5.16 -16.49 -3.66
CA ALA A 513 -6.30 -16.44 -4.59
C ALA A 513 -6.15 -15.33 -5.65
N PRO A 514 -6.58 -15.56 -6.90
CA PRO A 514 -6.59 -14.55 -7.95
C PRO A 514 -7.39 -13.31 -7.54
N ARG A 515 -6.86 -12.12 -7.87
CA ARG A 515 -7.44 -10.85 -7.45
C ARG A 515 -8.09 -10.09 -8.59
N VAL A 516 -9.13 -9.35 -8.22
CA VAL A 516 -9.80 -8.37 -9.07
C VAL A 516 -9.78 -7.01 -8.39
N HIS A 517 -9.82 -5.93 -9.19
CA HIS A 517 -9.81 -4.57 -8.67
C HIS A 517 -10.63 -3.64 -9.55
N HIS A 518 -11.40 -2.76 -8.92
CA HIS A 518 -12.04 -1.61 -9.54
C HIS A 518 -11.89 -0.40 -8.61
N GLN A 519 -11.61 0.78 -9.16
CA GLN A 519 -11.44 2.01 -8.38
C GLN A 519 -12.36 3.14 -8.87
N TRP A 520 -13.55 2.79 -9.40
CA TRP A 520 -14.53 3.67 -10.00
C TRP A 520 -14.00 4.35 -11.28
N SER A 521 -12.97 5.15 -11.22
CA SER A 521 -12.33 5.80 -12.39
C SER A 521 -10.84 5.40 -12.44
N PRO A 522 -10.33 4.96 -13.60
CA PRO A 522 -11.07 4.68 -14.85
C PRO A 522 -12.09 3.55 -14.69
N ASP A 523 -13.17 3.56 -15.51
CA ASP A 523 -14.21 2.52 -15.51
C ASP A 523 -13.70 1.22 -16.14
N GLU A 524 -12.76 0.58 -15.44
CA GLU A 524 -12.09 -0.65 -15.84
C GLU A 524 -11.92 -1.60 -14.66
N VAL A 525 -12.19 -2.87 -14.89
CA VAL A 525 -11.84 -3.96 -13.98
C VAL A 525 -10.44 -4.45 -14.29
N VAL A 526 -9.52 -4.34 -13.35
CA VAL A 526 -8.20 -4.96 -13.45
C VAL A 526 -8.27 -6.35 -12.83
N VAL A 527 -7.87 -7.36 -13.58
CA VAL A 527 -7.81 -8.76 -13.13
C VAL A 527 -6.39 -9.30 -13.23
N GLU A 528 -6.00 -10.17 -12.31
CA GLU A 528 -4.74 -10.89 -12.41
C GLU A 528 -4.76 -11.93 -13.53
N PRO A 529 -3.59 -12.26 -14.13
CA PRO A 529 -3.52 -13.15 -15.30
C PRO A 529 -4.04 -14.56 -15.04
N ASN A 530 -4.01 -15.02 -13.78
CA ASN A 530 -4.47 -16.35 -13.35
C ASN A 530 -5.97 -16.42 -13.02
N LEU A 531 -6.72 -15.32 -13.21
CA LEU A 531 -8.19 -15.40 -13.07
C LEU A 531 -8.76 -16.31 -14.18
N PRO A 532 -9.57 -17.33 -13.83
CA PRO A 532 -10.10 -18.28 -14.81
C PRO A 532 -10.81 -17.61 -15.99
N PRO A 533 -10.54 -18.04 -17.23
CA PRO A 533 -11.08 -17.39 -18.45
C PRO A 533 -12.61 -17.37 -18.53
N ASP A 534 -13.29 -18.35 -17.96
CA ASP A 534 -14.75 -18.39 -17.87
C ASP A 534 -15.31 -17.26 -17.01
N LYS A 535 -14.63 -16.93 -15.89
CA LYS A 535 -14.97 -15.79 -15.04
C LYS A 535 -14.77 -14.46 -15.76
N VAL A 536 -13.67 -14.32 -16.51
CA VAL A 536 -13.40 -13.14 -17.34
C VAL A 536 -14.51 -12.93 -18.38
N ARG A 537 -14.88 -14.01 -19.13
CA ARG A 537 -15.97 -13.95 -20.10
C ARG A 537 -17.32 -13.57 -19.46
N ALA A 538 -17.62 -14.13 -18.29
CA ALA A 538 -18.85 -13.83 -17.58
C ALA A 538 -18.91 -12.37 -17.10
N LEU A 539 -17.81 -11.82 -16.54
CA LEU A 539 -17.73 -10.41 -16.16
C LEU A 539 -17.90 -9.49 -17.38
N THR A 540 -17.28 -9.83 -18.51
CA THR A 540 -17.45 -9.07 -19.76
C THR A 540 -18.89 -9.12 -20.26
N ALA A 541 -19.57 -10.26 -20.16
CA ALA A 541 -20.97 -10.42 -20.53
C ALA A 541 -21.91 -9.59 -19.64
N LEU A 542 -21.55 -9.36 -18.38
CA LEU A 542 -22.26 -8.45 -17.47
C LEU A 542 -22.00 -6.97 -17.79
N GLY A 543 -21.11 -6.64 -18.72
CA GLY A 543 -20.80 -5.28 -19.16
C GLY A 543 -19.56 -4.65 -18.50
N HIS A 544 -18.79 -5.40 -17.71
CA HIS A 544 -17.52 -4.89 -17.20
C HIS A 544 -16.48 -4.78 -18.31
N LYS A 545 -15.71 -3.69 -18.31
CA LYS A 545 -14.52 -3.52 -19.16
C LYS A 545 -13.32 -4.17 -18.47
N VAL A 546 -13.07 -5.44 -18.76
CA VAL A 546 -12.01 -6.23 -18.11
C VAL A 546 -10.67 -5.99 -18.80
N ARG A 547 -9.64 -5.69 -18.01
CA ARG A 547 -8.25 -5.56 -18.42
C ARG A 547 -7.36 -6.46 -17.56
N PHE A 548 -6.48 -7.24 -18.20
CA PHE A 548 -5.44 -7.95 -17.49
C PHE A 548 -4.37 -6.99 -16.99
N GLY A 549 -3.97 -7.13 -15.74
CA GLY A 549 -2.89 -6.38 -15.10
C GLY A 549 -1.79 -7.31 -14.59
N PRO A 550 -0.65 -6.76 -14.13
CA PRO A 550 0.34 -7.56 -13.41
C PRO A 550 -0.26 -8.08 -12.10
N LEU A 551 0.40 -9.05 -11.48
CA LEU A 551 0.11 -9.46 -10.10
C LEU A 551 0.22 -8.25 -9.16
N PHE A 552 -0.65 -8.18 -8.15
CA PHE A 552 -0.69 -7.03 -7.24
C PHE A 552 -1.06 -7.40 -5.81
N GLY A 553 -0.62 -6.56 -4.88
CA GLY A 553 -1.04 -6.61 -3.49
C GLY A 553 -0.53 -7.85 -2.75
N SER A 554 0.79 -8.01 -2.56
CA SER A 554 1.30 -9.12 -1.74
C SER A 554 0.86 -8.98 -0.28
N ALA A 555 -0.11 -9.80 0.16
CA ALA A 555 -0.61 -9.77 1.53
C ALA A 555 0.26 -10.63 2.45
N HIS A 556 0.62 -10.07 3.61
CA HIS A 556 1.36 -10.81 4.64
C HIS A 556 0.47 -10.93 5.87
N SER A 557 -0.14 -12.09 6.04
CA SER A 557 -1.28 -12.26 6.94
C SER A 557 -1.03 -13.37 7.96
N ILE A 558 -1.68 -13.26 9.12
CA ILE A 558 -1.64 -14.27 10.17
C ILE A 558 -3.06 -14.62 10.57
N ALA A 559 -3.43 -15.88 10.45
CA ALA A 559 -4.64 -16.44 11.07
C ALA A 559 -4.30 -16.93 12.48
N VAL A 560 -5.13 -16.55 13.45
CA VAL A 560 -4.97 -16.92 14.86
C VAL A 560 -6.08 -17.86 15.26
N ALA A 561 -5.71 -19.05 15.73
CA ALA A 561 -6.63 -20.04 16.27
C ALA A 561 -6.23 -20.38 17.72
N PRO A 562 -7.12 -20.98 18.52
CA PRO A 562 -6.85 -21.21 19.95
C PRO A 562 -5.60 -22.03 20.27
N GLN A 563 -5.13 -22.86 19.34
CA GLN A 563 -4.01 -23.78 19.59
C GLN A 563 -2.76 -23.48 18.75
N ALA A 564 -2.88 -22.65 17.71
CA ALA A 564 -1.78 -22.31 16.81
C ALA A 564 -2.10 -21.08 15.98
N MET A 565 -1.06 -20.37 15.59
CA MET A 565 -1.07 -19.31 14.59
C MET A 565 -0.57 -19.85 13.26
N THR A 566 -1.14 -19.40 12.17
CA THR A 566 -0.68 -19.71 10.81
C THR A 566 -0.36 -18.43 10.10
N GLY A 567 0.91 -18.21 9.81
CA GLY A 567 1.38 -17.09 9.00
C GLY A 567 1.42 -17.46 7.53
N ALA A 568 1.02 -16.56 6.65
CA ALA A 568 1.10 -16.70 5.21
C ALA A 568 1.74 -15.47 4.59
N ALA A 569 2.87 -15.64 3.94
CA ALA A 569 3.56 -14.63 3.16
C ALA A 569 3.26 -14.83 1.67
N ASP A 570 2.70 -13.82 1.04
CA ASP A 570 2.29 -13.83 -0.36
C ASP A 570 3.50 -13.68 -1.28
N LEU A 571 3.76 -14.70 -2.07
CA LEU A 571 4.91 -14.75 -2.97
C LEU A 571 4.76 -13.91 -4.26
N ARG A 572 3.70 -13.08 -4.37
CA ARG A 572 3.73 -11.94 -5.31
C ARG A 572 4.89 -10.99 -5.01
N ALA A 573 5.32 -10.92 -3.74
CA ALA A 573 6.62 -10.39 -3.34
C ALA A 573 7.59 -11.55 -3.15
N ARG A 574 8.48 -11.74 -4.11
CA ARG A 574 9.51 -12.79 -4.06
C ARG A 574 10.51 -12.47 -2.96
N GLY A 575 10.70 -13.37 -2.01
CA GLY A 575 11.50 -13.14 -0.81
C GLY A 575 10.67 -12.94 0.46
N ALA A 576 9.35 -12.81 0.34
CA ALA A 576 8.45 -12.76 1.47
C ALA A 576 8.52 -14.06 2.29
N ALA A 577 8.37 -13.93 3.61
CA ALA A 577 8.39 -15.08 4.52
C ALA A 577 7.42 -14.90 5.68
N ALA A 578 6.91 -16.05 6.16
CA ALA A 578 6.27 -16.18 7.46
C ALA A 578 7.10 -17.15 8.31
N ALA A 579 7.21 -16.87 9.59
CA ALA A 579 7.92 -17.70 10.55
C ALA A 579 7.26 -17.62 11.94
N GLY A 580 7.19 -18.75 12.61
CA GLY A 580 6.64 -18.86 13.97
C GLY A 580 7.40 -19.88 14.81
N TYR A 581 7.16 -19.87 16.12
CA TYR A 581 7.74 -20.80 17.08
C TYR A 581 6.72 -21.27 18.11
#